data_4d408fd0f51d2ad4f49e16069dfc9446
#
_entry.id   4d408fd0f51d2ad4f49e16069dfc9446
#
_cell.length_a   1.000
_cell.length_b   1.000
_cell.length_c   1.000
_cell.angle_alpha   90.00
_cell.angle_beta   90.00
_cell.angle_gamma   90.00
#
_symmetry.space_group_name_H-M   'P 1'
#
loop_
_entity.id
_entity.type
_entity.pdbx_description
1 polymer ?
#
loop_
_entity_poly.entity_id
_entity_poly.type
_entity_poly.pdbx_seq_one_letter_code
_entity_poly.pdbx_strand_id
1 'polypeptide(L)'
;MKNKISKLFLALAVVFVFFACKKSFLEVSPNGVLDEATLSSEKGINKLLLAAYAMLDGHDGALNLGGEWGSGGSNFLYGGIGGGEANKGSDPGDQGPNMTPVQRHDITSVNGATNDRWKAIYEGVKRANTVLELLAKVPSVSDASRKDIAGQARALRAWYHFHARIIFGKACYLDEKIDLDLAAGTIPSVTNQTDIFPKIVEDAKWAWDNLPATQNAVGRINKWVAGAIYGKILLFTKDFATAKTVLNDVVANGTNPLGVKFDLLANYDDNFNLAFDNSKESVLAFQASSLDNAGARNGNWGDLLNTPSATGGGGAGFYCPTQYFVNQFKTTAAGLPAASPQNLQLMDPFGEPGATRYTGNVDVRLDWTVGRDQVPFHDWGTYLTTWPRDKSAGPYAGKKTMIRQSQVASTHDASIWFVGGGTALNLNLIRFSDVILMAAEAEIEAGSLANAFTLINRVRTRAQNSRKVVYDPTISGTPNTAPYTVAFATQAEARTAVRLERALELGMEGWRFFDLVRWGIASTELNAYYNYESPMAYQVILKPKPTFTSPAMDYYPVPQQQIDLSHGFIKP
;
A
#
# COMPACT_ATOMS: atom_id res chain seq x y z
N MET A 1 6.20 -64.35 54.21
CA MET A 1 6.82 -63.74 52.97
C MET A 1 5.86 -62.83 52.19
N LYS A 2 4.56 -63.16 52.07
CA LYS A 2 3.61 -62.31 51.29
C LYS A 2 3.47 -60.87 51.76
N ASN A 3 3.52 -60.56 53.07
CA ASN A 3 3.36 -59.23 53.60
C ASN A 3 4.59 -58.28 53.39
N LYS A 4 5.80 -58.82 53.17
CA LYS A 4 7.00 -58.03 52.93
C LYS A 4 7.08 -57.58 51.43
N ILE A 5 6.61 -58.45 50.54
CA ILE A 5 6.56 -58.18 49.09
C ILE A 5 5.51 -57.09 48.79
N SER A 6 4.34 -57.11 49.41
CA SER A 6 3.29 -56.08 49.26
C SER A 6 3.74 -54.71 49.77
N LYS A 7 4.50 -54.64 50.86
CA LYS A 7 5.05 -53.35 51.37
C LYS A 7 6.15 -52.83 50.47
N LEU A 8 6.94 -53.66 49.79
CA LEU A 8 7.95 -53.29 48.87
C LEU A 8 7.34 -52.69 47.56
N PHE A 9 6.26 -53.36 47.09
CA PHE A 9 5.53 -52.81 45.90
C PHE A 9 4.84 -51.47 46.20
N LEU A 10 4.30 -51.30 47.40
CA LEU A 10 3.69 -50.04 47.81
C LEU A 10 4.73 -48.92 47.93
N ALA A 11 5.91 -49.20 48.47
CA ALA A 11 7.01 -48.26 48.56
C ALA A 11 7.56 -47.88 47.18
N LEU A 12 7.70 -48.81 46.22
CA LEU A 12 8.08 -48.55 44.86
C LEU A 12 7.02 -47.70 44.12
N ALA A 13 5.73 -47.95 44.31
CA ALA A 13 4.64 -47.20 43.72
C ALA A 13 4.64 -45.72 44.20
N VAL A 14 4.91 -45.49 45.50
CA VAL A 14 5.00 -44.13 46.07
C VAL A 14 6.22 -43.39 45.52
N VAL A 15 7.36 -44.07 45.33
CA VAL A 15 8.55 -43.45 44.71
C VAL A 15 8.31 -43.08 43.23
N PHE A 16 7.56 -43.90 42.47
CA PHE A 16 7.18 -43.58 41.09
C PHE A 16 6.25 -42.37 40.99
N VAL A 17 5.37 -42.15 41.95
CA VAL A 17 4.47 -40.96 41.96
C VAL A 17 5.25 -39.68 42.21
N PHE A 18 6.34 -39.69 42.99
CA PHE A 18 7.18 -38.49 43.18
C PHE A 18 8.07 -38.15 41.98
N PHE A 19 8.36 -39.08 41.08
CA PHE A 19 9.07 -38.79 39.83
C PHE A 19 8.17 -38.35 38.67
N ALA A 20 6.86 -38.58 38.75
CA ALA A 20 5.89 -38.21 37.73
C ALA A 20 5.46 -36.72 37.78
N CYS A 21 5.78 -36.01 38.86
CA CYS A 21 5.41 -34.59 39.03
C CYS A 21 6.59 -33.62 38.79
N LYS A 22 7.40 -33.84 37.76
CA LYS A 22 8.25 -32.74 37.28
C LYS A 22 7.40 -31.83 36.41
N LYS A 23 7.39 -30.54 36.72
CA LYS A 23 6.71 -29.48 35.94
C LYS A 23 6.97 -29.59 34.43
N SER A 24 8.18 -30.01 34.05
CA SER A 24 8.61 -30.26 32.66
C SER A 24 7.92 -31.41 31.93
N PHE A 25 7.20 -32.32 32.67
CA PHE A 25 6.43 -33.41 32.03
C PHE A 25 5.01 -32.96 31.63
N LEU A 26 4.51 -31.88 32.21
CA LEU A 26 3.21 -31.29 31.89
C LEU A 26 3.32 -30.10 30.91
N GLU A 27 4.54 -29.63 30.64
CA GLU A 27 4.81 -28.60 29.64
C GLU A 27 5.02 -29.28 28.29
N VAL A 28 3.96 -29.80 27.69
CA VAL A 28 3.97 -30.15 26.27
C VAL A 28 3.85 -28.83 25.49
N SER A 29 4.95 -28.41 24.89
CA SER A 29 4.90 -27.30 23.93
C SER A 29 3.84 -27.62 22.88
N PRO A 30 2.86 -26.77 22.64
CA PRO A 30 1.86 -27.00 21.60
C PRO A 30 2.56 -27.28 20.27
N ASN A 31 2.15 -28.34 19.57
CA ASN A 31 2.68 -28.67 18.26
C ASN A 31 2.51 -27.44 17.33
N GLY A 32 3.61 -26.91 16.81
CA GLY A 32 3.64 -25.74 15.92
C GLY A 32 4.01 -24.42 16.59
N VAL A 33 4.21 -24.36 17.92
CA VAL A 33 4.81 -23.20 18.58
C VAL A 33 6.33 -23.34 18.52
N LEU A 34 7.00 -22.38 17.88
CA LEU A 34 8.45 -22.25 17.92
C LEU A 34 8.85 -21.90 19.37
N ASP A 35 9.59 -22.76 20.03
CA ASP A 35 10.11 -22.48 21.37
C ASP A 35 11.15 -21.35 21.33
N GLU A 36 11.33 -20.67 22.47
CA GLU A 36 12.27 -19.55 22.59
C GLU A 36 13.72 -19.97 22.22
N ALA A 37 14.12 -21.21 22.51
CA ALA A 37 15.44 -21.72 22.16
C ALA A 37 15.64 -21.83 20.64
N THR A 38 14.62 -22.26 19.90
CA THR A 38 14.65 -22.31 18.43
C THR A 38 14.69 -20.91 17.82
N LEU A 39 13.99 -19.95 18.41
CA LEU A 39 13.96 -18.57 17.96
C LEU A 39 15.23 -17.81 18.33
N SER A 40 15.91 -18.18 19.42
CA SER A 40 17.15 -17.56 19.92
C SER A 40 18.38 -17.95 19.10
N SER A 41 18.28 -17.82 17.78
CA SER A 41 19.35 -18.05 16.82
C SER A 41 19.21 -17.04 15.67
N GLU A 42 20.30 -16.77 14.95
CA GLU A 42 20.25 -15.90 13.76
C GLU A 42 19.21 -16.37 12.74
N LYS A 43 19.12 -17.70 12.52
CA LYS A 43 18.11 -18.30 11.65
C LYS A 43 16.69 -18.09 12.16
N GLY A 44 16.46 -18.24 13.47
CA GLY A 44 15.17 -17.98 14.10
C GLY A 44 14.74 -16.52 13.98
N ILE A 45 15.65 -15.59 14.30
CA ILE A 45 15.42 -14.14 14.17
C ILE A 45 15.10 -13.75 12.73
N ASN A 46 15.79 -14.33 11.74
CA ASN A 46 15.49 -14.11 10.32
C ASN A 46 14.09 -14.60 9.92
N LYS A 47 13.56 -15.67 10.52
CA LYS A 47 12.18 -16.11 10.29
C LYS A 47 11.18 -15.10 10.87
N LEU A 48 11.45 -14.54 12.05
CA LEU A 48 10.62 -13.48 12.63
C LEU A 48 10.67 -12.19 11.79
N LEU A 49 11.83 -11.88 11.23
CA LEU A 49 11.96 -10.75 10.29
C LEU A 49 11.11 -10.99 9.03
N LEU A 50 11.05 -12.21 8.49
CA LEU A 50 10.13 -12.54 7.39
C LEU A 50 8.67 -12.37 7.78
N ALA A 51 8.30 -12.76 9.01
CA ALA A 51 6.95 -12.53 9.52
C ALA A 51 6.61 -11.04 9.65
N ALA A 52 7.61 -10.17 9.92
CA ALA A 52 7.42 -8.73 9.88
C ALA A 52 7.21 -8.21 8.44
N TYR A 53 7.95 -8.72 7.44
CA TYR A 53 7.71 -8.41 6.02
C TYR A 53 6.32 -8.84 5.54
N ALA A 54 5.81 -9.97 6.02
CA ALA A 54 4.50 -10.49 5.62
C ALA A 54 3.35 -9.53 5.92
N MET A 55 3.52 -8.59 6.88
CA MET A 55 2.50 -7.58 7.17
C MET A 55 2.44 -6.42 6.17
N LEU A 56 3.32 -6.38 5.16
CA LEU A 56 3.33 -5.30 4.16
C LEU A 56 2.06 -5.24 3.31
N ASP A 57 1.38 -6.35 3.08
CA ASP A 57 0.07 -6.35 2.39
C ASP A 57 -1.10 -5.97 3.31
N GLY A 58 -0.87 -5.93 4.64
CA GLY A 58 -1.89 -5.63 5.63
C GLY A 58 -2.72 -6.84 6.08
N HIS A 59 -2.39 -8.05 5.61
CA HIS A 59 -3.07 -9.29 5.98
C HIS A 59 -2.13 -10.21 6.77
N ASP A 60 -2.61 -10.84 7.84
CA ASP A 60 -1.78 -11.70 8.68
C ASP A 60 -1.97 -13.21 8.46
N GLY A 61 -2.92 -13.59 7.63
CA GLY A 61 -3.19 -14.97 7.20
C GLY A 61 -3.71 -15.92 8.30
N ALA A 62 -3.53 -15.60 9.56
CA ALA A 62 -3.79 -16.51 10.66
C ALA A 62 -4.68 -15.93 11.77
N LEU A 63 -4.56 -14.63 12.07
CA LEU A 63 -5.15 -14.04 13.27
C LEU A 63 -6.57 -13.51 13.05
N ASN A 64 -7.13 -13.64 11.85
CA ASN A 64 -8.46 -13.14 11.52
C ASN A 64 -8.65 -11.70 12.06
N LEU A 65 -7.73 -10.79 11.70
CA LEU A 65 -7.72 -9.40 12.18
C LEU A 65 -8.98 -8.62 11.75
N GLY A 66 -9.88 -9.27 11.06
CA GLY A 66 -11.19 -8.77 10.71
C GLY A 66 -11.21 -8.08 9.38
N GLY A 67 -11.67 -8.19 8.36
CA GLY A 67 -11.86 -7.46 7.11
C GLY A 67 -10.58 -7.16 6.36
N GLU A 68 -10.04 -8.12 5.65
CA GLU A 68 -8.87 -8.02 4.78
C GLU A 68 -8.92 -6.79 3.86
N TRP A 69 -10.10 -6.31 3.55
CA TRP A 69 -10.37 -5.15 2.72
C TRP A 69 -10.03 -3.82 3.39
N GLY A 70 -10.29 -3.71 4.69
CA GLY A 70 -9.99 -2.51 5.47
C GLY A 70 -8.52 -2.35 5.79
N SER A 71 -7.75 -3.44 5.81
CA SER A 71 -6.34 -3.45 6.21
C SER A 71 -5.35 -3.40 5.05
N GLY A 72 -5.80 -3.49 3.80
CA GLY A 72 -4.96 -3.63 2.61
C GLY A 72 -3.76 -2.69 2.54
N GLY A 73 -2.57 -3.26 2.33
CA GLY A 73 -1.30 -2.52 2.22
C GLY A 73 -1.21 -1.58 1.03
N SER A 74 -2.01 -1.81 -0.01
CA SER A 74 -2.15 -0.93 -1.18
C SER A 74 -2.76 0.44 -0.87
N ASN A 75 -3.35 0.61 0.32
CA ASN A 75 -4.09 1.83 0.70
C ASN A 75 -5.21 2.23 -0.28
N PHE A 76 -5.71 1.30 -1.08
CA PHE A 76 -6.74 1.61 -2.07
C PHE A 76 -7.95 2.31 -1.45
N LEU A 77 -8.32 1.91 -0.22
CA LEU A 77 -9.44 2.50 0.52
C LEU A 77 -9.11 3.93 0.98
N TYR A 78 -8.05 4.10 1.78
CA TYR A 78 -7.77 5.37 2.45
C TYR A 78 -7.10 6.40 1.53
N GLY A 79 -6.18 5.95 0.72
CA GLY A 79 -5.42 6.82 -0.17
C GLY A 79 -6.07 7.03 -1.54
N GLY A 80 -6.65 5.98 -2.11
CA GLY A 80 -7.25 6.01 -3.45
C GLY A 80 -8.71 6.45 -3.44
N ILE A 81 -9.60 5.70 -2.77
CA ILE A 81 -11.03 6.07 -2.66
C ILE A 81 -11.17 7.38 -1.89
N GLY A 82 -10.51 7.51 -0.73
CA GLY A 82 -10.47 8.77 0.02
C GLY A 82 -9.84 9.93 -0.76
N GLY A 83 -8.97 9.66 -1.73
CA GLY A 83 -8.35 10.66 -2.62
C GLY A 83 -9.21 11.08 -3.83
N GLY A 84 -10.38 10.47 -4.02
CA GLY A 84 -11.27 10.76 -5.15
C GLY A 84 -10.79 10.18 -6.49
N GLU A 85 -9.77 9.31 -6.48
CA GLU A 85 -9.33 8.59 -7.69
C GLU A 85 -10.33 7.53 -8.12
N ALA A 86 -11.01 6.91 -7.15
CA ALA A 86 -11.96 5.85 -7.39
C ALA A 86 -13.22 5.98 -6.54
N ASN A 87 -14.32 5.49 -7.10
CA ASN A 87 -15.52 5.16 -6.36
C ASN A 87 -15.27 3.88 -5.54
N LYS A 88 -16.02 3.68 -4.46
CA LYS A 88 -16.01 2.42 -3.71
C LYS A 88 -16.17 1.22 -4.66
N GLY A 89 -17.06 1.33 -5.63
CA GLY A 89 -17.36 0.26 -6.57
C GLY A 89 -18.31 -0.77 -5.98
N SER A 90 -18.38 -1.96 -6.58
CA SER A 90 -19.36 -3.01 -6.29
C SER A 90 -20.79 -2.47 -6.33
N ASP A 91 -21.73 -3.03 -5.55
CA ASP A 91 -23.04 -2.43 -5.34
C ASP A 91 -23.03 -1.54 -4.07
N PRO A 92 -24.00 -0.60 -3.91
CA PRO A 92 -24.00 0.34 -2.78
C PRO A 92 -24.05 -0.31 -1.40
N GLY A 93 -24.63 -1.50 -1.27
CA GLY A 93 -24.79 -2.22 0.00
C GLY A 93 -23.53 -3.02 0.39
N ASP A 94 -22.78 -3.49 -0.60
CA ASP A 94 -21.59 -4.30 -0.36
C ASP A 94 -20.48 -3.47 0.30
N GLN A 95 -20.02 -3.89 1.50
CA GLN A 95 -19.10 -3.10 2.36
C GLN A 95 -19.57 -1.64 2.60
N GLY A 96 -20.87 -1.36 2.40
CA GLY A 96 -21.44 -0.02 2.52
C GLY A 96 -21.09 0.67 3.85
N PRO A 97 -21.34 0.05 5.03
CA PRO A 97 -21.02 0.66 6.33
C PRO A 97 -19.53 0.93 6.56
N ASN A 98 -18.64 0.16 5.92
CA ASN A 98 -17.20 0.26 6.12
C ASN A 98 -16.53 1.22 5.14
N MET A 99 -16.87 1.16 3.84
CA MET A 99 -16.15 1.87 2.78
C MET A 99 -16.84 3.14 2.29
N THR A 100 -18.18 3.17 2.29
CA THR A 100 -18.92 4.37 1.87
C THR A 100 -18.55 5.62 2.67
N PRO A 101 -18.43 5.56 4.03
CA PRO A 101 -18.01 6.71 4.82
C PRO A 101 -16.61 7.21 4.47
N VAL A 102 -15.70 6.35 3.99
CA VAL A 102 -14.36 6.75 3.53
C VAL A 102 -14.48 7.60 2.26
N GLN A 103 -15.26 7.16 1.27
CA GLN A 103 -15.46 7.93 0.03
C GLN A 103 -16.13 9.29 0.30
N ARG A 104 -16.96 9.39 1.32
CA ARG A 104 -17.70 10.58 1.69
C ARG A 104 -16.99 11.48 2.71
N HIS A 105 -15.94 10.99 3.36
CA HIS A 105 -15.27 11.60 4.51
C HIS A 105 -16.24 11.93 5.68
N ASP A 106 -17.30 11.13 5.86
CA ASP A 106 -18.19 11.20 7.02
C ASP A 106 -18.01 10.01 7.98
N ILE A 107 -16.79 9.49 8.01
CA ILE A 107 -16.38 8.33 8.81
C ILE A 107 -16.31 8.66 10.30
N THR A 108 -16.69 7.70 11.15
CA THR A 108 -16.67 7.84 12.61
C THR A 108 -15.69 6.83 13.25
N SER A 109 -15.38 7.03 14.53
CA SER A 109 -14.46 6.17 15.29
C SER A 109 -14.93 4.70 15.43
N VAL A 110 -16.21 4.41 15.21
CA VAL A 110 -16.75 3.04 15.29
C VAL A 110 -16.66 2.28 13.95
N ASN A 111 -16.04 2.85 12.92
CA ASN A 111 -15.91 2.21 11.63
C ASN A 111 -14.98 0.97 11.71
N GLY A 112 -15.47 -0.19 11.23
CA GLY A 112 -14.73 -1.45 11.29
C GLY A 112 -13.45 -1.45 10.48
N ALA A 113 -13.47 -0.88 9.26
CA ALA A 113 -12.30 -0.86 8.39
C ALA A 113 -11.12 -0.08 8.99
N THR A 114 -11.37 1.07 9.65
CA THR A 114 -10.29 1.81 10.34
C THR A 114 -9.70 1.03 11.51
N ASN A 115 -10.54 0.29 12.24
CA ASN A 115 -10.06 -0.56 13.32
C ASN A 115 -9.20 -1.73 12.81
N ASP A 116 -9.58 -2.35 11.71
CA ASP A 116 -8.80 -3.42 11.09
C ASP A 116 -7.46 -2.89 10.56
N ARG A 117 -7.46 -1.70 9.95
CA ARG A 117 -6.22 -1.06 9.51
C ARG A 117 -5.27 -0.74 10.67
N TRP A 118 -5.81 -0.22 11.77
CA TRP A 118 -5.03 0.02 13.00
C TRP A 118 -4.38 -1.26 13.50
N LYS A 119 -5.17 -2.33 13.67
CA LYS A 119 -4.66 -3.63 14.14
C LYS A 119 -3.55 -4.18 13.24
N ALA A 120 -3.74 -4.16 11.92
CA ALA A 120 -2.75 -4.65 10.96
C ALA A 120 -1.43 -3.86 11.03
N ILE A 121 -1.50 -2.54 11.10
CA ILE A 121 -0.32 -1.68 11.24
C ILE A 121 0.45 -2.02 12.53
N TYR A 122 -0.25 -2.09 13.66
CA TYR A 122 0.40 -2.34 14.95
C TYR A 122 0.84 -3.79 15.13
N GLU A 123 0.24 -4.76 14.43
CA GLU A 123 0.80 -6.11 14.34
C GLU A 123 2.14 -6.09 13.58
N GLY A 124 2.26 -5.33 12.51
CA GLY A 124 3.54 -5.11 11.81
C GLY A 124 4.60 -4.49 12.72
N VAL A 125 4.24 -3.46 13.50
CA VAL A 125 5.11 -2.84 14.51
C VAL A 125 5.56 -3.86 15.54
N LYS A 126 4.64 -4.64 16.09
CA LYS A 126 4.92 -5.68 17.08
C LYS A 126 5.91 -6.71 16.55
N ARG A 127 5.70 -7.22 15.32
CA ARG A 127 6.61 -8.20 14.72
C ARG A 127 8.01 -7.61 14.52
N ALA A 128 8.12 -6.36 14.09
CA ALA A 128 9.41 -5.68 13.96
C ALA A 128 10.09 -5.48 15.33
N ASN A 129 9.34 -5.12 16.37
CA ASN A 129 9.85 -5.00 17.75
C ASN A 129 10.33 -6.34 18.29
N THR A 130 9.59 -7.44 18.07
CA THR A 130 10.01 -8.79 18.48
C THR A 130 11.37 -9.17 17.87
N VAL A 131 11.62 -8.81 16.61
CA VAL A 131 12.93 -9.02 15.98
C VAL A 131 14.03 -8.25 16.73
N LEU A 132 13.82 -6.97 17.02
CA LEU A 132 14.80 -6.11 17.70
C LEU A 132 15.05 -6.57 19.14
N GLU A 133 14.01 -6.95 19.86
CA GLU A 133 14.11 -7.47 21.22
C GLU A 133 14.91 -8.76 21.29
N LEU A 134 14.60 -9.75 20.47
CA LEU A 134 15.33 -11.02 20.44
C LEU A 134 16.77 -10.84 19.95
N LEU A 135 16.98 -9.97 18.96
CA LEU A 135 18.31 -9.66 18.46
C LEU A 135 19.23 -9.12 19.58
N ALA A 136 18.70 -8.33 20.50
CA ALA A 136 19.45 -7.83 21.65
C ALA A 136 19.84 -8.94 22.65
N LYS A 137 19.04 -10.03 22.73
CA LYS A 137 19.23 -11.15 23.66
C LYS A 137 20.15 -12.26 23.13
N VAL A 138 20.52 -12.25 21.83
CA VAL A 138 21.28 -13.34 21.19
C VAL A 138 22.70 -12.85 20.83
N PRO A 139 23.69 -12.99 21.73
CA PRO A 139 25.04 -12.47 21.53
C PRO A 139 25.84 -13.19 20.42
N SER A 140 25.42 -14.39 20.02
CA SER A 140 26.09 -15.18 18.98
C SER A 140 25.90 -14.65 17.55
N VAL A 141 24.98 -13.68 17.34
CA VAL A 141 24.79 -13.03 16.03
C VAL A 141 25.95 -12.08 15.79
N SER A 142 26.61 -12.20 14.63
CA SER A 142 27.74 -11.31 14.26
C SER A 142 27.32 -9.85 14.19
N ASP A 143 28.25 -8.92 14.36
CA ASP A 143 27.96 -7.48 14.30
C ASP A 143 27.39 -7.06 12.92
N ALA A 144 27.89 -7.66 11.86
CA ALA A 144 27.40 -7.40 10.50
C ALA A 144 25.95 -7.88 10.32
N SER A 145 25.66 -9.13 10.70
CA SER A 145 24.28 -9.68 10.67
C SER A 145 23.35 -8.89 11.58
N ARG A 146 23.83 -8.49 12.76
CA ARG A 146 23.06 -7.68 13.72
C ARG A 146 22.65 -6.33 13.13
N LYS A 147 23.60 -5.63 12.49
CA LYS A 147 23.29 -4.35 11.82
C LYS A 147 22.31 -4.54 10.67
N ASP A 148 22.47 -5.58 9.87
CA ASP A 148 21.59 -5.86 8.75
C ASP A 148 20.16 -6.19 9.21
N ILE A 149 20.01 -7.15 10.13
CA ILE A 149 18.70 -7.53 10.66
C ILE A 149 18.01 -6.33 11.36
N ALA A 150 18.76 -5.60 12.20
CA ALA A 150 18.22 -4.42 12.88
C ALA A 150 17.79 -3.33 11.89
N GLY A 151 18.57 -3.10 10.82
CA GLY A 151 18.24 -2.12 9.79
C GLY A 151 16.96 -2.44 9.06
N GLN A 152 16.77 -3.70 8.66
CA GLN A 152 15.54 -4.15 8.02
C GLN A 152 14.33 -4.03 8.97
N ALA A 153 14.47 -4.46 10.23
CA ALA A 153 13.39 -4.36 11.23
C ALA A 153 13.01 -2.91 11.54
N ARG A 154 13.99 -1.99 11.68
CA ARG A 154 13.74 -0.55 11.87
C ARG A 154 13.09 0.09 10.65
N ALA A 155 13.50 -0.25 9.43
CA ALA A 155 12.87 0.24 8.21
C ALA A 155 11.39 -0.19 8.14
N LEU A 156 11.09 -1.45 8.46
CA LEU A 156 9.71 -1.95 8.54
C LEU A 156 8.91 -1.25 9.64
N ARG A 157 9.48 -1.08 10.83
CA ARG A 157 8.84 -0.35 11.94
C ARG A 157 8.55 1.11 11.57
N ALA A 158 9.50 1.77 10.92
CA ALA A 158 9.30 3.13 10.39
C ALA A 158 8.15 3.17 9.37
N TRP A 159 8.09 2.19 8.45
CA TRP A 159 7.02 2.09 7.47
C TRP A 159 5.65 1.91 8.10
N TYR A 160 5.51 1.03 9.09
CA TYR A 160 4.24 0.81 9.78
C TYR A 160 3.81 2.03 10.60
N HIS A 161 4.70 2.61 11.41
CA HIS A 161 4.37 3.83 12.15
C HIS A 161 4.09 5.02 11.23
N PHE A 162 4.77 5.11 10.08
CA PHE A 162 4.48 6.12 9.07
C PHE A 162 3.03 6.01 8.57
N HIS A 163 2.57 4.78 8.25
CA HIS A 163 1.17 4.57 7.87
C HIS A 163 0.20 4.90 9.01
N ALA A 164 0.50 4.52 10.25
CA ALA A 164 -0.33 4.92 11.39
C ALA A 164 -0.46 6.46 11.46
N ARG A 165 0.67 7.17 11.30
CA ARG A 165 0.72 8.62 11.41
C ARG A 165 -0.02 9.35 10.28
N ILE A 166 0.14 8.89 9.03
CA ILE A 166 -0.52 9.56 7.88
C ILE A 166 -2.00 9.22 7.77
N ILE A 167 -2.43 8.07 8.29
CA ILE A 167 -3.85 7.68 8.27
C ILE A 167 -4.60 8.32 9.44
N PHE A 168 -4.11 8.18 10.68
CA PHE A 168 -4.84 8.55 11.89
C PHE A 168 -4.42 9.90 12.49
N GLY A 169 -3.34 10.52 12.02
CA GLY A 169 -2.81 11.75 12.59
C GLY A 169 -2.27 11.56 14.01
N LYS A 170 -3.12 11.09 14.93
CA LYS A 170 -2.78 10.78 16.30
C LYS A 170 -2.50 9.27 16.43
N ALA A 171 -1.24 8.90 16.47
CA ALA A 171 -0.78 7.52 16.55
C ALA A 171 0.23 7.33 17.69
N CYS A 172 0.33 6.12 18.23
CA CYS A 172 1.31 5.78 19.26
C CYS A 172 2.61 5.32 18.61
N TYR A 173 3.76 5.70 19.18
CA TYR A 173 5.03 5.08 18.83
C TYR A 173 5.34 3.96 19.82
N LEU A 174 5.50 2.74 19.32
CA LEU A 174 5.85 1.56 20.12
C LEU A 174 7.22 1.05 19.68
N ASP A 175 8.17 1.00 20.60
CA ASP A 175 9.48 0.40 20.39
C ASP A 175 9.63 -0.93 21.15
N GLU A 176 10.77 -1.58 20.96
CA GLU A 176 11.11 -2.89 21.56
C GLU A 176 11.32 -2.85 23.08
N LYS A 177 11.27 -1.68 23.68
CA LYS A 177 11.45 -1.49 25.13
C LYS A 177 10.12 -1.44 25.88
N ILE A 178 9.02 -1.30 25.16
CA ILE A 178 7.68 -1.26 25.74
C ILE A 178 7.23 -2.67 26.03
N ASP A 179 7.01 -2.97 27.30
CA ASP A 179 6.48 -4.24 27.74
C ASP A 179 5.02 -4.39 27.25
N LEU A 180 4.82 -5.35 26.33
CA LEU A 180 3.52 -5.72 25.77
C LEU A 180 3.07 -7.08 26.31
N ASP A 181 3.37 -7.43 27.56
CA ASP A 181 2.89 -8.68 28.16
C ASP A 181 1.37 -8.66 28.30
N LEU A 182 0.71 -8.95 27.17
CA LEU A 182 -0.75 -9.06 27.08
C LEU A 182 -1.29 -10.23 27.92
N ALA A 183 -0.47 -11.26 28.18
CA ALA A 183 -0.85 -12.40 29.01
C ALA A 183 -0.94 -12.00 30.49
N ALA A 184 -0.11 -11.05 30.93
CA ALA A 184 -0.18 -10.46 32.27
C ALA A 184 -1.22 -9.34 32.38
N GLY A 185 -1.91 -8.99 31.28
CA GLY A 185 -2.87 -7.87 31.25
C GLY A 185 -2.19 -6.49 31.33
N THR A 186 -0.91 -6.41 31.02
CA THR A 186 -0.17 -5.15 31.02
C THR A 186 -0.58 -4.32 29.84
N ILE A 187 -1.23 -3.18 30.08
CA ILE A 187 -1.59 -2.20 29.07
C ILE A 187 -0.46 -1.21 28.95
N PRO A 188 0.14 -1.02 27.75
CA PRO A 188 1.21 -0.07 27.57
C PRO A 188 0.70 1.35 27.84
N SER A 189 1.35 2.07 28.74
CA SER A 189 1.06 3.48 29.05
C SER A 189 1.59 4.43 27.98
N VAL A 190 1.27 4.13 26.70
CA VAL A 190 1.74 4.92 25.55
C VAL A 190 0.60 5.78 25.02
N THR A 191 0.86 7.08 24.96
CA THR A 191 -0.10 8.07 24.48
C THR A 191 0.05 8.33 22.98
N ASN A 192 -1.07 8.66 22.33
CA ASN A 192 -1.11 9.16 20.95
C ASN A 192 -1.13 10.71 20.87
N GLN A 193 -0.83 11.41 21.96
CA GLN A 193 -0.87 12.88 22.01
C GLN A 193 0.46 13.55 21.64
N THR A 194 1.50 12.77 21.41
CA THR A 194 2.83 13.27 20.98
C THR A 194 3.02 12.95 19.51
N ASP A 195 3.57 13.88 18.74
CA ASP A 195 3.91 13.62 17.34
C ASP A 195 5.02 12.57 17.26
N ILE A 196 4.76 11.50 16.53
CA ILE A 196 5.68 10.37 16.38
C ILE A 196 6.63 10.49 15.19
N PHE A 197 6.48 11.50 14.33
CA PHE A 197 7.37 11.68 13.18
C PHE A 197 8.86 11.72 13.54
N PRO A 198 9.32 12.38 14.63
CA PRO A 198 10.74 12.37 14.99
C PRO A 198 11.30 10.96 15.20
N LYS A 199 10.51 10.06 15.80
CA LYS A 199 10.90 8.65 16.01
C LYS A 199 10.86 7.81 14.74
N ILE A 200 9.89 8.07 13.87
CA ILE A 200 9.80 7.44 12.53
C ILE A 200 11.04 7.82 11.69
N VAL A 201 11.41 9.11 11.71
CA VAL A 201 12.60 9.63 11.03
C VAL A 201 13.89 9.00 11.60
N GLU A 202 13.99 8.87 12.93
CA GLU A 202 15.13 8.21 13.58
C GLU A 202 15.33 6.77 13.10
N ASP A 203 14.26 5.97 13.06
CA ASP A 203 14.30 4.58 12.58
C ASP A 203 14.67 4.48 11.09
N ALA A 204 14.05 5.29 10.25
CA ALA A 204 14.30 5.29 8.80
C ALA A 204 15.73 5.76 8.48
N LYS A 205 16.21 6.81 9.17
CA LYS A 205 17.58 7.29 9.04
C LYS A 205 18.59 6.24 9.48
N TRP A 206 18.35 5.58 10.61
CA TRP A 206 19.25 4.54 11.10
C TRP A 206 19.37 3.40 10.09
N ALA A 207 18.26 2.98 9.49
CA ALA A 207 18.26 1.96 8.44
C ALA A 207 19.05 2.41 7.20
N TRP A 208 18.84 3.64 6.72
CA TRP A 208 19.59 4.24 5.63
C TRP A 208 21.11 4.26 5.88
N ASP A 209 21.52 4.63 7.09
CA ASP A 209 22.93 4.79 7.46
C ASP A 209 23.66 3.43 7.64
N ASN A 210 22.94 2.36 8.00
CA ASN A 210 23.55 1.10 8.47
C ASN A 210 23.32 -0.13 7.58
N LEU A 211 22.31 -0.10 6.70
CA LEU A 211 22.05 -1.24 5.82
C LEU A 211 23.09 -1.36 4.71
N PRO A 212 23.45 -2.60 4.30
CA PRO A 212 24.31 -2.82 3.15
C PRO A 212 23.61 -2.42 1.84
N ALA A 213 24.40 -2.13 0.81
CA ALA A 213 23.90 -1.76 -0.52
C ALA A 213 23.17 -2.90 -1.24
N THR A 214 23.46 -4.15 -0.88
CA THR A 214 22.85 -5.36 -1.46
C THR A 214 22.37 -6.30 -0.36
N GLN A 215 21.47 -7.21 -0.73
CA GLN A 215 20.92 -8.27 0.10
C GLN A 215 21.04 -9.63 -0.62
N ASN A 216 20.81 -10.72 0.09
CA ASN A 216 20.91 -12.06 -0.46
C ASN A 216 19.61 -12.58 -1.12
N ALA A 217 18.54 -11.80 -1.11
CA ALA A 217 17.26 -12.18 -1.69
C ALA A 217 16.46 -10.95 -2.16
N VAL A 218 15.62 -11.14 -3.16
CA VAL A 218 14.62 -10.15 -3.59
C VAL A 218 13.66 -9.82 -2.45
N GLY A 219 13.05 -8.65 -2.50
CA GLY A 219 12.08 -8.19 -1.50
C GLY A 219 12.69 -7.77 -0.15
N ARG A 220 13.99 -8.01 0.10
CA ARG A 220 14.68 -7.53 1.30
C ARG A 220 15.01 -6.04 1.19
N ILE A 221 14.92 -5.32 2.31
CA ILE A 221 15.30 -3.92 2.37
C ILE A 221 16.82 -3.80 2.43
N ASN A 222 17.43 -3.20 1.41
CA ASN A 222 18.82 -2.75 1.40
C ASN A 222 18.90 -1.26 1.72
N LYS A 223 20.11 -0.69 1.73
CA LYS A 223 20.33 0.75 1.94
C LYS A 223 19.43 1.61 1.03
N TRP A 224 19.31 1.28 -0.26
CA TRP A 224 18.62 2.11 -1.25
C TRP A 224 17.11 2.09 -1.08
N VAL A 225 16.55 0.94 -0.73
CA VAL A 225 15.13 0.81 -0.36
C VAL A 225 14.84 1.59 0.92
N ALA A 226 15.72 1.50 1.93
CA ALA A 226 15.61 2.29 3.15
C ALA A 226 15.72 3.80 2.86
N GLY A 227 16.58 4.21 1.92
CA GLY A 227 16.69 5.59 1.44
C GLY A 227 15.41 6.10 0.78
N ALA A 228 14.74 5.27 -0.02
CA ALA A 228 13.46 5.61 -0.63
C ALA A 228 12.35 5.78 0.44
N ILE A 229 12.30 4.89 1.43
CA ILE A 229 11.39 5.01 2.60
C ILE A 229 11.68 6.29 3.37
N TYR A 230 12.94 6.54 3.70
CA TYR A 230 13.38 7.71 4.46
C TYR A 230 13.04 9.01 3.71
N GLY A 231 13.38 9.10 2.42
CA GLY A 231 13.05 10.24 1.57
C GLY A 231 11.54 10.51 1.50
N LYS A 232 10.72 9.44 1.40
CA LYS A 232 9.26 9.57 1.43
C LYS A 232 8.77 10.17 2.75
N ILE A 233 9.25 9.68 3.89
CA ILE A 233 8.92 10.20 5.23
C ILE A 233 9.32 11.68 5.36
N LEU A 234 10.50 12.06 4.87
CA LEU A 234 10.99 13.44 4.91
C LEU A 234 10.10 14.42 4.12
N LEU A 235 9.46 14.01 3.02
CA LEU A 235 8.49 14.86 2.34
C LEU A 235 7.26 15.14 3.20
N PHE A 236 6.81 14.19 4.03
CA PHE A 236 5.70 14.39 4.95
C PHE A 236 6.06 15.28 6.14
N THR A 237 7.31 15.26 6.59
CA THR A 237 7.82 16.18 7.62
C THR A 237 8.24 17.54 7.05
N LYS A 238 8.20 17.71 5.72
CA LYS A 238 8.63 18.92 5.00
C LYS A 238 10.13 19.25 5.15
N ASP A 239 10.95 18.27 5.52
CA ASP A 239 12.41 18.41 5.46
C ASP A 239 12.89 18.16 4.02
N PHE A 240 12.56 19.10 3.15
CA PHE A 240 12.86 18.99 1.71
C PHE A 240 14.36 19.03 1.40
N ALA A 241 15.16 19.66 2.25
CA ALA A 241 16.61 19.75 2.05
C ALA A 241 17.27 18.36 2.24
N THR A 242 16.92 17.66 3.32
CA THR A 242 17.39 16.29 3.55
C THR A 242 16.77 15.32 2.55
N ALA A 243 15.46 15.45 2.25
CA ALA A 243 14.77 14.64 1.25
C ALA A 243 15.45 14.71 -0.11
N LYS A 244 15.79 15.92 -0.59
CA LYS A 244 16.51 16.14 -1.83
C LYS A 244 17.84 15.39 -1.86
N THR A 245 18.63 15.49 -0.81
CA THR A 245 19.94 14.83 -0.73
C THR A 245 19.80 13.29 -0.82
N VAL A 246 18.92 12.72 0.00
CA VAL A 246 18.70 11.27 0.06
C VAL A 246 18.10 10.74 -1.25
N LEU A 247 17.04 11.39 -1.75
CA LEU A 247 16.33 10.90 -2.95
C LEU A 247 17.19 11.03 -4.21
N ASN A 248 17.97 12.11 -4.36
CA ASN A 248 18.90 12.25 -5.48
C ASN A 248 20.01 11.19 -5.42
N ASP A 249 20.49 10.81 -4.22
CA ASP A 249 21.46 9.71 -4.07
C ASP A 249 20.83 8.37 -4.50
N VAL A 250 19.58 8.08 -4.09
CA VAL A 250 18.85 6.89 -4.54
C VAL A 250 18.65 6.89 -6.06
N VAL A 251 18.28 8.04 -6.65
CA VAL A 251 18.10 8.17 -8.11
C VAL A 251 19.41 7.94 -8.88
N ALA A 252 20.51 8.45 -8.35
CA ALA A 252 21.83 8.36 -9.00
C ALA A 252 22.51 7.01 -8.83
N ASN A 253 22.44 6.43 -7.64
CA ASN A 253 23.28 5.29 -7.21
C ASN A 253 22.49 4.06 -6.78
N GLY A 254 21.16 4.16 -6.59
CA GLY A 254 20.33 3.11 -6.03
C GLY A 254 20.31 1.83 -6.86
N THR A 255 20.31 0.71 -6.14
CA THR A 255 20.16 -0.63 -6.71
C THR A 255 19.08 -1.40 -5.97
N ASN A 256 18.44 -2.35 -6.65
CA ASN A 256 17.60 -3.31 -5.99
C ASN A 256 18.43 -4.21 -5.04
N PRO A 257 17.81 -5.05 -4.21
CA PRO A 257 18.51 -5.90 -3.26
C PRO A 257 19.61 -6.79 -3.90
N LEU A 258 19.46 -7.20 -5.15
CA LEU A 258 20.43 -8.03 -5.87
C LEU A 258 21.50 -7.23 -6.63
N GLY A 259 21.57 -5.91 -6.44
CA GLY A 259 22.59 -5.05 -7.05
C GLY A 259 22.27 -4.56 -8.47
N VAL A 260 21.07 -4.83 -9.00
CA VAL A 260 20.63 -4.27 -10.28
C VAL A 260 20.24 -2.81 -10.09
N LYS A 261 20.84 -1.92 -10.88
CA LYS A 261 20.56 -0.47 -10.80
C LYS A 261 19.10 -0.16 -11.02
N PHE A 262 18.52 0.68 -10.16
CA PHE A 262 17.16 1.18 -10.36
C PHE A 262 17.07 2.01 -11.63
N ASP A 263 16.03 1.74 -12.40
CA ASP A 263 15.66 2.51 -13.59
C ASP A 263 14.19 2.27 -13.94
N LEU A 264 13.63 3.13 -14.77
CA LEU A 264 12.29 2.94 -15.32
C LEU A 264 12.26 1.74 -16.29
N LEU A 265 11.19 0.96 -16.24
CA LEU A 265 10.88 -0.01 -17.28
C LEU A 265 10.54 0.72 -18.59
N ALA A 266 10.81 0.09 -19.73
CA ALA A 266 10.53 0.67 -21.04
C ALA A 266 9.04 0.94 -21.22
N ASN A 267 8.20 0.03 -20.75
CA ASN A 267 6.76 0.17 -20.83
C ASN A 267 6.15 0.36 -19.44
N TYR A 268 5.20 1.25 -19.36
CA TYR A 268 4.50 1.57 -18.11
C TYR A 268 3.78 0.36 -17.49
N ASP A 269 3.06 -0.39 -18.32
CA ASP A 269 2.24 -1.52 -17.87
C ASP A 269 3.03 -2.75 -17.43
N ASP A 270 4.32 -2.82 -17.75
CA ASP A 270 5.19 -3.89 -17.26
C ASP A 270 5.32 -3.87 -15.73
N ASN A 271 5.13 -2.70 -15.07
CA ASN A 271 5.11 -2.58 -13.60
C ASN A 271 3.95 -3.34 -12.92
N PHE A 272 2.92 -3.71 -13.67
CA PHE A 272 1.70 -4.39 -13.20
C PHE A 272 1.51 -5.73 -13.90
N ASN A 273 2.62 -6.39 -14.20
CA ASN A 273 2.65 -7.67 -14.88
C ASN A 273 3.59 -8.63 -14.14
N LEU A 274 3.06 -9.78 -13.74
CA LEU A 274 3.79 -10.82 -13.01
C LEU A 274 5.16 -11.15 -13.61
N ALA A 275 5.30 -11.11 -14.95
CA ALA A 275 6.57 -11.40 -15.63
C ALA A 275 7.69 -10.39 -15.31
N PHE A 276 7.36 -9.24 -14.72
CA PHE A 276 8.28 -8.16 -14.37
C PHE A 276 8.35 -7.89 -12.86
N ASP A 277 7.81 -8.78 -12.03
CA ASP A 277 7.97 -8.69 -10.58
C ASP A 277 9.45 -8.62 -10.20
N ASN A 278 9.76 -7.81 -9.19
CA ASN A 278 11.12 -7.55 -8.74
C ASN A 278 12.06 -6.97 -9.83
N SER A 279 11.50 -6.30 -10.83
CA SER A 279 12.27 -5.62 -11.87
C SER A 279 13.08 -4.44 -11.33
N LYS A 280 13.87 -3.81 -12.22
CA LYS A 280 14.65 -2.61 -11.90
C LYS A 280 13.82 -1.39 -11.47
N GLU A 281 12.50 -1.38 -11.68
CA GLU A 281 11.60 -0.30 -11.23
C GLU A 281 10.91 -0.63 -9.88
N SER A 282 10.91 -1.89 -9.43
CA SER A 282 10.38 -2.28 -8.12
C SER A 282 11.37 -1.91 -7.00
N VAL A 283 10.99 -0.98 -6.12
CA VAL A 283 11.85 -0.51 -5.00
C VAL A 283 11.44 -1.20 -3.70
N LEU A 284 10.18 -1.08 -3.29
CA LEU A 284 9.62 -1.80 -2.16
C LEU A 284 8.33 -2.47 -2.60
N ALA A 285 8.26 -3.79 -2.47
CA ALA A 285 7.07 -4.55 -2.80
C ALA A 285 6.80 -5.65 -1.77
N PHE A 286 5.53 -5.89 -1.45
CA PHE A 286 5.11 -7.13 -0.83
C PHE A 286 5.32 -8.28 -1.82
N GLN A 287 5.99 -9.33 -1.36
CA GLN A 287 6.31 -10.48 -2.18
C GLN A 287 5.17 -11.48 -2.10
N ALA A 288 4.26 -11.43 -3.07
CA ALA A 288 3.14 -12.35 -3.16
C ALA A 288 3.57 -13.73 -3.69
N SER A 289 2.94 -14.77 -3.21
CA SER A 289 3.10 -16.15 -3.67
C SER A 289 1.74 -16.84 -3.73
N SER A 290 1.56 -17.70 -4.72
CA SER A 290 0.36 -18.51 -4.88
C SER A 290 0.74 -19.93 -5.32
N LEU A 291 -0.18 -20.87 -5.26
CA LEU A 291 0.03 -22.28 -5.62
C LEU A 291 1.17 -22.95 -4.79
N ASP A 292 1.39 -22.47 -3.59
CA ASP A 292 2.45 -22.89 -2.65
C ASP A 292 1.93 -23.79 -1.52
N ASN A 293 0.72 -24.32 -1.67
CA ASN A 293 -0.01 -25.13 -0.68
C ASN A 293 -0.41 -24.35 0.60
N ALA A 294 -0.37 -23.03 0.59
CA ALA A 294 -0.83 -22.19 1.69
C ALA A 294 -2.31 -21.78 1.57
N GLY A 295 -3.04 -22.27 0.57
CA GLY A 295 -4.44 -21.89 0.32
C GLY A 295 -4.59 -20.41 0.01
N ALA A 296 -3.73 -19.92 -0.89
CA ALA A 296 -3.61 -18.52 -1.32
C ALA A 296 -3.28 -17.50 -0.21
N ARG A 297 -2.95 -17.93 1.01
CA ARG A 297 -2.67 -17.03 2.15
C ARG A 297 -1.46 -16.12 1.93
N ASN A 298 -0.53 -16.53 1.07
CA ASN A 298 0.66 -15.75 0.70
C ASN A 298 0.44 -14.90 -0.55
N GLY A 299 -0.75 -14.91 -1.13
CA GLY A 299 -1.12 -14.12 -2.31
C GLY A 299 -1.34 -12.65 -1.97
N ASN A 300 -1.58 -11.83 -3.00
CA ASN A 300 -1.96 -10.43 -2.83
C ASN A 300 -3.42 -10.34 -2.35
N TRP A 301 -3.62 -10.25 -1.05
CA TRP A 301 -4.92 -10.08 -0.40
C TRP A 301 -5.38 -8.64 -0.36
N GLY A 302 -4.46 -7.69 -0.29
CA GLY A 302 -4.76 -6.27 -0.17
C GLY A 302 -5.57 -5.70 -1.33
N ASP A 303 -5.45 -6.31 -2.52
CA ASP A 303 -6.15 -5.91 -3.74
C ASP A 303 -7.24 -6.91 -4.17
N LEU A 304 -7.56 -7.88 -3.33
CA LEU A 304 -8.48 -8.96 -3.65
C LEU A 304 -9.83 -8.48 -4.19
N LEU A 305 -10.40 -7.41 -3.60
CA LEU A 305 -11.69 -6.85 -4.03
C LEU A 305 -11.62 -6.00 -5.31
N ASN A 306 -10.42 -5.60 -5.74
CA ASN A 306 -10.23 -4.59 -6.78
C ASN A 306 -10.28 -5.17 -8.21
N THR A 307 -10.73 -6.41 -8.35
CA THR A 307 -10.89 -7.09 -9.65
C THR A 307 -12.28 -6.86 -10.24
N PRO A 308 -12.41 -6.57 -11.54
CA PRO A 308 -13.71 -6.39 -12.20
C PRO A 308 -14.60 -7.64 -12.10
N SER A 309 -15.93 -7.45 -11.96
CA SER A 309 -16.83 -8.58 -11.72
C SER A 309 -17.15 -9.42 -12.96
N ALA A 310 -17.08 -8.86 -14.16
CA ALA A 310 -17.49 -9.53 -15.40
C ALA A 310 -16.33 -10.04 -16.28
N THR A 311 -15.08 -9.87 -15.85
CA THR A 311 -13.98 -10.59 -16.49
C THR A 311 -14.11 -12.06 -16.16
N GLY A 312 -14.53 -12.94 -17.02
CA GLY A 312 -14.56 -14.43 -16.87
C GLY A 312 -14.21 -15.06 -15.51
N GLY A 313 -13.88 -14.29 -14.51
CA GLY A 313 -13.44 -14.61 -13.16
C GLY A 313 -14.31 -14.10 -12.02
N GLY A 314 -15.38 -13.32 -12.29
CA GLY A 314 -16.36 -12.97 -11.27
C GLY A 314 -15.83 -12.15 -10.08
N GLY A 315 -14.92 -11.19 -10.30
CA GLY A 315 -14.34 -10.36 -9.26
C GLY A 315 -15.36 -9.52 -8.48
N ALA A 316 -14.93 -8.92 -7.36
CA ALA A 316 -15.82 -8.18 -6.47
C ALA A 316 -16.20 -6.77 -6.98
N GLY A 317 -15.41 -6.20 -7.90
CA GLY A 317 -15.74 -4.96 -8.61
C GLY A 317 -15.62 -3.69 -7.77
N PHE A 318 -14.71 -3.66 -6.79
CA PHE A 318 -14.39 -2.45 -6.02
C PHE A 318 -13.33 -1.60 -6.72
N TYR A 319 -13.06 -0.42 -6.14
CA TYR A 319 -12.01 0.50 -6.55
C TYR A 319 -12.13 0.91 -8.03
N CYS A 320 -13.33 1.38 -8.42
CA CYS A 320 -13.64 1.78 -9.79
C CYS A 320 -13.22 3.24 -10.03
N PRO A 321 -12.35 3.55 -11.03
CA PRO A 321 -11.93 4.92 -11.32
C PRO A 321 -13.09 5.90 -11.47
N THR A 322 -12.93 7.13 -10.95
CA THR A 322 -13.93 8.18 -11.11
C THR A 322 -13.79 8.89 -12.45
N GLN A 323 -14.86 9.47 -12.96
CA GLN A 323 -14.82 10.32 -14.16
C GLN A 323 -13.90 11.53 -13.95
N TYR A 324 -13.89 12.10 -12.73
CA TYR A 324 -13.00 13.20 -12.36
C TYR A 324 -11.52 12.83 -12.49
N PHE A 325 -11.13 11.67 -12.01
CA PHE A 325 -9.77 11.17 -12.14
C PHE A 325 -9.42 10.86 -13.62
N VAL A 326 -10.28 10.14 -14.32
CA VAL A 326 -10.06 9.73 -15.71
C VAL A 326 -9.89 10.94 -16.65
N ASN A 327 -10.61 12.02 -16.39
CA ASN A 327 -10.47 13.26 -17.16
C ASN A 327 -9.07 13.88 -17.06
N GLN A 328 -8.32 13.66 -15.98
CA GLN A 328 -6.97 14.21 -15.82
C GLN A 328 -5.99 13.68 -16.87
N PHE A 329 -6.29 12.57 -17.52
CA PHE A 329 -5.49 12.00 -18.60
C PHE A 329 -5.70 12.66 -19.96
N LYS A 330 -6.59 13.63 -20.10
CA LYS A 330 -6.78 14.37 -21.37
C LYS A 330 -5.55 15.21 -21.69
N THR A 331 -5.14 15.14 -22.96
CA THR A 331 -3.97 15.89 -23.44
C THR A 331 -4.33 16.79 -24.63
N THR A 332 -3.46 17.75 -24.88
CA THR A 332 -3.52 18.62 -26.08
C THR A 332 -3.00 17.87 -27.32
N ALA A 333 -3.11 18.47 -28.49
CA ALA A 333 -2.50 17.96 -29.72
C ALA A 333 -0.96 17.83 -29.60
N ALA A 334 -0.32 18.64 -28.75
CA ALA A 334 1.11 18.55 -28.46
C ALA A 334 1.46 17.44 -27.42
N GLY A 335 0.50 16.67 -26.93
CA GLY A 335 0.73 15.64 -25.92
C GLY A 335 0.95 16.16 -24.49
N LEU A 336 0.74 17.45 -24.26
CA LEU A 336 0.81 18.06 -22.93
C LEU A 336 -0.54 17.95 -22.21
N PRO A 337 -0.59 17.96 -20.86
CA PRO A 337 -1.84 17.92 -20.14
C PRO A 337 -2.81 19.03 -20.56
N ALA A 338 -4.09 18.73 -20.65
CA ALA A 338 -5.12 19.73 -20.91
C ALA A 338 -5.27 20.68 -19.70
N ALA A 339 -5.38 21.99 -19.96
CA ALA A 339 -5.43 23.00 -18.89
C ALA A 339 -6.69 22.91 -18.00
N SER A 340 -7.82 22.50 -18.57
CA SER A 340 -9.10 22.36 -17.85
C SER A 340 -9.81 21.07 -18.28
N PRO A 341 -9.26 19.90 -17.94
CA PRO A 341 -9.74 18.61 -18.46
C PRO A 341 -11.19 18.31 -18.06
N GLN A 342 -11.67 18.87 -16.94
CA GLN A 342 -13.04 18.69 -16.45
C GLN A 342 -14.09 19.44 -17.30
N ASN A 343 -13.67 20.48 -18.03
CA ASN A 343 -14.58 21.27 -18.87
C ASN A 343 -14.74 20.71 -20.29
N LEU A 344 -13.97 19.66 -20.62
CA LEU A 344 -14.09 18.95 -21.89
C LEU A 344 -15.20 17.88 -21.80
N GLN A 345 -15.61 17.34 -22.94
CA GLN A 345 -16.57 16.21 -23.01
C GLN A 345 -16.17 15.09 -22.06
N LEU A 346 -17.15 14.34 -21.56
CA LEU A 346 -16.92 13.17 -20.68
C LEU A 346 -16.08 12.12 -21.41
N MET A 347 -15.17 11.49 -20.70
CA MET A 347 -14.42 10.37 -21.25
C MET A 347 -15.36 9.20 -21.62
N ASP A 348 -16.38 8.96 -20.78
CA ASP A 348 -17.50 8.09 -21.09
C ASP A 348 -18.81 8.75 -20.62
N PRO A 349 -19.82 8.92 -21.50
CA PRO A 349 -21.08 9.56 -21.14
C PRO A 349 -21.97 8.74 -20.20
N PHE A 350 -21.84 7.43 -20.12
CA PHE A 350 -22.51 6.47 -19.21
C PHE A 350 -23.86 6.92 -18.63
N GLY A 351 -24.85 7.09 -19.51
CA GLY A 351 -26.20 7.45 -19.11
C GLY A 351 -26.44 8.93 -18.82
N GLU A 352 -25.44 9.80 -19.02
CA GLU A 352 -25.62 11.25 -18.91
C GLU A 352 -26.42 11.78 -20.12
N PRO A 353 -27.60 12.36 -19.92
CA PRO A 353 -28.46 12.81 -21.02
C PRO A 353 -27.79 13.88 -21.89
N GLY A 354 -27.72 13.63 -23.19
CA GLY A 354 -27.14 14.57 -24.16
C GLY A 354 -25.62 14.67 -24.15
N ALA A 355 -24.93 13.93 -23.31
CA ALA A 355 -23.48 13.91 -23.28
C ALA A 355 -22.91 13.13 -24.48
N THR A 356 -21.79 13.64 -25.01
CA THR A 356 -21.00 12.97 -26.07
C THR A 356 -19.66 12.53 -25.51
N ARG A 357 -19.14 11.41 -26.06
CA ARG A 357 -17.85 10.86 -25.65
C ARG A 357 -16.70 11.74 -26.13
N TYR A 358 -15.69 11.89 -25.28
CA TYR A 358 -14.44 12.53 -25.66
C TYR A 358 -13.63 11.64 -26.60
N THR A 359 -13.27 12.17 -27.76
CA THR A 359 -12.46 11.51 -28.80
C THR A 359 -11.14 12.23 -29.07
N GLY A 360 -10.77 13.21 -28.24
CA GLY A 360 -9.49 13.93 -28.34
C GLY A 360 -8.30 13.11 -27.83
N ASN A 361 -7.17 13.78 -27.65
CA ASN A 361 -5.94 13.12 -27.20
C ASN A 361 -5.97 12.76 -25.71
N VAL A 362 -5.35 11.63 -25.35
CA VAL A 362 -5.22 11.15 -23.99
C VAL A 362 -3.79 10.72 -23.67
N ASP A 363 -3.40 10.78 -22.39
CA ASP A 363 -2.12 10.25 -21.93
C ASP A 363 -2.05 8.73 -22.16
N VAL A 364 -0.92 8.25 -22.64
CA VAL A 364 -0.70 6.82 -22.96
C VAL A 364 -0.98 5.90 -21.77
N ARG A 365 -0.76 6.38 -20.54
CA ARG A 365 -0.98 5.60 -19.31
C ARG A 365 -2.45 5.35 -18.98
N LEU A 366 -3.37 6.14 -19.55
CA LEU A 366 -4.80 5.97 -19.28
C LEU A 366 -5.26 4.53 -19.50
N ASP A 367 -4.99 3.99 -20.68
CA ASP A 367 -5.50 2.69 -21.09
C ASP A 367 -4.77 1.49 -20.45
N TRP A 368 -3.70 1.77 -19.72
CA TRP A 368 -3.01 0.80 -18.86
C TRP A 368 -3.43 0.90 -17.38
N THR A 369 -4.07 2.01 -17.01
CA THR A 369 -4.57 2.25 -15.64
C THR A 369 -6.05 1.95 -15.52
N VAL A 370 -6.85 2.27 -16.56
CA VAL A 370 -8.32 2.29 -16.54
C VAL A 370 -8.88 1.42 -17.66
N GLY A 371 -9.81 0.54 -17.33
CA GLY A 371 -10.70 -0.12 -18.28
C GLY A 371 -11.77 0.86 -18.72
N ARG A 372 -11.85 1.12 -20.03
CA ARG A 372 -12.81 2.04 -20.67
C ARG A 372 -13.60 1.31 -21.74
N ASP A 373 -14.83 1.74 -21.96
CA ASP A 373 -15.73 1.12 -22.93
C ASP A 373 -15.09 1.00 -24.32
N GLN A 374 -15.18 -0.19 -24.89
CA GLN A 374 -14.67 -0.59 -26.21
C GLN A 374 -13.13 -0.55 -26.36
N VAL A 375 -12.39 -0.41 -25.25
CA VAL A 375 -10.92 -0.49 -25.24
C VAL A 375 -10.45 -1.85 -24.72
N PRO A 376 -9.41 -2.47 -25.29
CA PRO A 376 -8.87 -3.72 -24.78
C PRO A 376 -8.49 -3.66 -23.30
N PHE A 377 -8.91 -4.67 -22.52
CA PHE A 377 -8.58 -4.82 -21.11
C PHE A 377 -7.55 -5.93 -20.93
N HIS A 378 -6.27 -5.60 -21.02
CA HIS A 378 -5.19 -6.58 -21.13
C HIS A 378 -5.48 -7.61 -22.25
N ASP A 379 -5.44 -8.90 -21.93
CA ASP A 379 -5.80 -10.03 -22.80
C ASP A 379 -7.17 -10.67 -22.44
N TRP A 380 -7.99 -9.95 -21.63
CA TRP A 380 -9.36 -10.37 -21.27
C TRP A 380 -10.41 -10.03 -22.34
N GLY A 381 -10.02 -9.37 -23.41
CA GLY A 381 -10.93 -8.89 -24.45
C GLY A 381 -11.26 -7.40 -24.33
N THR A 382 -12.33 -6.99 -25.00
CA THR A 382 -12.78 -5.60 -25.03
C THR A 382 -13.62 -5.28 -23.79
N TYR A 383 -13.25 -4.24 -23.07
CA TYR A 383 -13.99 -3.79 -21.90
C TYR A 383 -15.35 -3.19 -22.30
N LEU A 384 -16.35 -3.46 -21.50
CA LEU A 384 -17.70 -2.92 -21.64
C LEU A 384 -18.15 -2.25 -20.34
N THR A 385 -18.96 -1.20 -20.44
CA THR A 385 -19.54 -0.51 -19.26
C THR A 385 -20.48 -1.39 -18.41
N THR A 386 -20.75 -2.61 -18.83
CA THR A 386 -21.48 -3.63 -18.07
C THR A 386 -20.57 -4.48 -17.17
N TRP A 387 -19.27 -4.28 -17.21
CA TRP A 387 -18.30 -5.04 -16.39
C TRP A 387 -18.27 -4.63 -14.91
N PRO A 388 -18.49 -3.35 -14.52
CA PRO A 388 -18.75 -3.04 -13.12
C PRO A 388 -19.98 -3.81 -12.61
N ARG A 389 -19.92 -4.26 -11.35
CA ARG A 389 -20.97 -5.09 -10.75
C ARG A 389 -22.32 -4.38 -10.67
N ASP A 390 -22.30 -3.08 -10.45
CA ASP A 390 -23.48 -2.23 -10.39
C ASP A 390 -23.22 -0.89 -11.10
N LYS A 391 -24.26 -0.30 -11.65
CA LYS A 391 -24.17 0.99 -12.36
C LYS A 391 -23.67 2.12 -11.47
N SER A 392 -23.94 2.07 -10.15
CA SER A 392 -23.45 3.07 -9.19
C SER A 392 -21.92 3.08 -9.02
N ALA A 393 -21.22 2.05 -9.49
CA ALA A 393 -19.77 2.02 -9.51
C ALA A 393 -19.17 2.94 -10.60
N GLY A 394 -19.98 3.42 -11.54
CA GLY A 394 -19.53 4.18 -12.70
C GLY A 394 -19.07 3.29 -13.87
N PRO A 395 -18.59 3.91 -14.98
CA PRO A 395 -18.31 3.20 -16.22
C PRO A 395 -16.95 2.49 -16.29
N TYR A 396 -16.11 2.59 -15.27
CA TYR A 396 -14.70 2.19 -15.36
C TYR A 396 -14.35 1.04 -14.41
N ALA A 397 -13.22 0.36 -14.70
CA ALA A 397 -12.59 -0.58 -13.78
C ALA A 397 -11.07 -0.32 -13.70
N GLY A 398 -10.45 -0.61 -12.55
CA GLY A 398 -9.01 -0.56 -12.38
C GLY A 398 -8.31 -1.69 -13.16
N LYS A 399 -7.13 -1.42 -13.74
CA LYS A 399 -6.35 -2.43 -14.47
C LYS A 399 -5.07 -2.86 -13.75
N LYS A 400 -4.51 -2.02 -12.91
CA LYS A 400 -3.18 -2.24 -12.31
C LYS A 400 -3.11 -3.46 -11.37
N THR A 401 -4.22 -3.81 -10.74
CA THR A 401 -4.32 -4.95 -9.82
C THR A 401 -4.76 -6.24 -10.48
N MET A 402 -5.14 -6.18 -11.77
CA MET A 402 -5.64 -7.32 -12.51
C MET A 402 -4.52 -8.03 -13.28
N ILE A 403 -4.31 -9.31 -13.00
CA ILE A 403 -3.41 -10.17 -13.77
C ILE A 403 -3.92 -10.33 -15.22
N ARG A 404 -3.05 -10.76 -16.11
CA ARG A 404 -3.44 -11.12 -17.47
C ARG A 404 -4.16 -12.47 -17.48
N GLN A 405 -5.13 -12.65 -18.39
CA GLN A 405 -5.86 -13.91 -18.55
C GLN A 405 -4.92 -15.09 -18.79
N SER A 406 -3.88 -14.89 -19.61
CA SER A 406 -2.84 -15.88 -19.88
C SER A 406 -2.02 -16.30 -18.66
N GLN A 407 -2.03 -15.50 -17.58
CA GLN A 407 -1.31 -15.78 -16.34
C GLN A 407 -2.15 -16.51 -15.28
N VAL A 408 -3.46 -16.63 -15.48
CA VAL A 408 -4.38 -17.23 -14.49
C VAL A 408 -3.92 -18.63 -14.08
N ALA A 409 -3.62 -19.49 -15.04
CA ALA A 409 -3.24 -20.89 -14.75
C ALA A 409 -1.96 -21.02 -13.89
N SER A 410 -1.09 -20.01 -13.91
CA SER A 410 0.17 -20.00 -13.17
C SER A 410 0.13 -19.22 -11.86
N THR A 411 -0.97 -18.54 -11.54
CA THR A 411 -1.03 -17.68 -10.36
C THR A 411 -2.31 -17.78 -9.56
N HIS A 412 -3.41 -18.28 -10.13
CA HIS A 412 -4.67 -18.38 -9.41
C HIS A 412 -4.70 -19.65 -8.55
N ASP A 413 -4.89 -19.47 -7.26
CA ASP A 413 -5.16 -20.57 -6.33
C ASP A 413 -6.67 -20.77 -6.18
N ALA A 414 -7.14 -22.00 -6.44
CA ALA A 414 -8.56 -22.35 -6.39
C ALA A 414 -9.20 -22.23 -4.99
N SER A 415 -8.40 -21.98 -3.95
CA SER A 415 -8.91 -21.65 -2.62
C SER A 415 -9.63 -20.31 -2.57
N ILE A 416 -9.37 -19.44 -3.57
CA ILE A 416 -10.06 -18.16 -3.75
C ILE A 416 -11.23 -18.35 -4.71
N TRP A 417 -12.38 -17.85 -4.33
CA TRP A 417 -13.65 -18.04 -5.04
C TRP A 417 -13.77 -17.33 -6.40
N PHE A 418 -12.86 -16.41 -6.73
CA PHE A 418 -12.85 -15.71 -8.03
C PHE A 418 -11.44 -15.58 -8.61
N VAL A 419 -11.38 -15.66 -9.92
CA VAL A 419 -10.14 -15.56 -10.69
C VAL A 419 -9.60 -14.13 -10.61
N GLY A 420 -8.30 -14.00 -10.45
CA GLY A 420 -7.64 -12.70 -10.32
C GLY A 420 -7.46 -12.19 -8.89
N GLY A 421 -8.04 -12.90 -7.89
CA GLY A 421 -7.79 -12.63 -6.48
C GLY A 421 -6.72 -13.55 -5.88
N GLY A 422 -6.04 -13.12 -4.82
CA GLY A 422 -5.02 -13.92 -4.10
C GLY A 422 -3.89 -14.41 -4.99
N THR A 423 -3.46 -13.61 -5.96
CA THR A 423 -2.47 -13.98 -6.98
C THR A 423 -1.04 -13.77 -6.49
N ALA A 424 -0.07 -14.29 -7.25
CA ALA A 424 1.35 -14.05 -7.03
C ALA A 424 1.84 -12.70 -7.57
N LEU A 425 0.96 -11.83 -8.06
CA LEU A 425 1.36 -10.49 -8.49
C LEU A 425 1.79 -9.67 -7.26
N ASN A 426 3.04 -9.24 -7.25
CA ASN A 426 3.57 -8.42 -6.16
C ASN A 426 2.83 -7.09 -6.02
N LEU A 427 2.56 -6.69 -4.79
CA LEU A 427 2.06 -5.35 -4.49
C LEU A 427 3.23 -4.37 -4.41
N ASN A 428 3.37 -3.50 -5.41
CA ASN A 428 4.35 -2.42 -5.39
C ASN A 428 3.92 -1.31 -4.41
N LEU A 429 4.68 -1.10 -3.34
CA LEU A 429 4.47 -0.06 -2.32
C LEU A 429 5.25 1.22 -2.66
N ILE A 430 6.43 1.08 -3.26
CA ILE A 430 7.24 2.17 -3.82
C ILE A 430 7.84 1.67 -5.13
N ARG A 431 7.59 2.40 -6.23
CA ARG A 431 8.26 2.20 -7.53
C ARG A 431 9.33 3.26 -7.75
N PHE A 432 10.27 2.99 -8.64
CA PHE A 432 11.34 3.96 -8.91
C PHE A 432 10.84 5.27 -9.56
N SER A 433 9.75 5.21 -10.32
CA SER A 433 9.07 6.43 -10.79
C SER A 433 8.54 7.30 -9.64
N ASP A 434 8.04 6.72 -8.54
CA ASP A 434 7.68 7.45 -7.33
C ASP A 434 8.92 8.12 -6.72
N VAL A 435 10.05 7.42 -6.63
CA VAL A 435 11.32 7.99 -6.13
C VAL A 435 11.76 9.18 -6.99
N ILE A 436 11.68 9.07 -8.32
CA ILE A 436 12.00 10.17 -9.24
C ILE A 436 11.09 11.38 -9.00
N LEU A 437 9.78 11.17 -8.86
CA LEU A 437 8.82 12.26 -8.63
C LEU A 437 8.93 12.85 -7.22
N MET A 438 9.29 12.06 -6.21
CA MET A 438 9.64 12.55 -4.87
C MET A 438 10.91 13.41 -4.91
N ALA A 439 11.93 13.00 -5.65
CA ALA A 439 13.15 13.79 -5.86
C ALA A 439 12.83 15.11 -6.61
N ALA A 440 11.97 15.05 -7.63
CA ALA A 440 11.51 16.24 -8.34
C ALA A 440 10.79 17.24 -7.41
N GLU A 441 9.93 16.75 -6.53
CA GLU A 441 9.26 17.58 -5.54
C GLU A 441 10.26 18.21 -4.56
N ALA A 442 11.21 17.45 -4.04
CA ALA A 442 12.25 17.96 -3.16
C ALA A 442 13.13 19.01 -3.86
N GLU A 443 13.42 18.87 -5.16
CA GLU A 443 14.11 19.87 -5.97
C GLU A 443 13.28 21.14 -6.16
N ILE A 444 11.95 21.03 -6.33
CA ILE A 444 11.05 22.18 -6.40
C ILE A 444 11.07 22.97 -5.10
N GLU A 445 11.06 22.29 -3.96
CA GLU A 445 10.92 22.94 -2.66
C GLU A 445 12.25 23.49 -2.09
N ALA A 446 13.37 22.80 -2.33
CA ALA A 446 14.67 23.11 -1.72
C ALA A 446 15.87 23.02 -2.67
N GLY A 447 15.66 23.01 -3.97
CA GLY A 447 16.72 22.80 -4.94
C GLY A 447 16.58 23.63 -6.21
N SER A 448 16.57 22.96 -7.36
CA SER A 448 16.62 23.56 -8.69
C SER A 448 15.40 23.18 -9.53
N LEU A 449 14.68 24.17 -10.05
CA LEU A 449 13.58 23.95 -10.99
C LEU A 449 14.06 23.25 -12.27
N ALA A 450 15.30 23.45 -12.70
CA ALA A 450 15.88 22.76 -13.85
C ALA A 450 16.07 21.24 -13.58
N ASN A 451 16.51 20.86 -12.37
CA ASN A 451 16.60 19.46 -11.98
C ASN A 451 15.21 18.85 -11.90
N ALA A 452 14.25 19.55 -11.28
CA ALA A 452 12.86 19.09 -11.20
C ALA A 452 12.26 18.89 -12.60
N PHE A 453 12.48 19.81 -13.53
CA PHE A 453 12.07 19.68 -14.93
C PHE A 453 12.64 18.43 -15.59
N THR A 454 13.93 18.15 -15.37
CA THR A 454 14.60 16.97 -15.90
C THR A 454 13.99 15.67 -15.34
N LEU A 455 13.74 15.62 -14.02
CA LEU A 455 13.19 14.46 -13.35
C LEU A 455 11.73 14.18 -13.78
N ILE A 456 10.88 15.21 -13.84
CA ILE A 456 9.50 15.09 -14.33
C ILE A 456 9.49 14.59 -15.78
N ASN A 457 10.32 15.19 -16.63
CA ASN A 457 10.42 14.80 -18.03
C ASN A 457 10.98 13.39 -18.24
N ARG A 458 11.81 12.88 -17.33
CA ARG A 458 12.25 11.46 -17.37
C ARG A 458 11.05 10.50 -17.32
N VAL A 459 10.09 10.76 -16.43
CA VAL A 459 8.86 9.96 -16.31
C VAL A 459 7.96 10.15 -17.54
N ARG A 460 7.77 11.40 -17.99
CA ARG A 460 6.94 11.69 -19.17
C ARG A 460 7.51 11.11 -20.46
N THR A 461 8.82 11.12 -20.62
CA THR A 461 9.52 10.53 -21.78
C THR A 461 9.30 9.01 -21.80
N ARG A 462 9.36 8.33 -20.63
CA ARG A 462 9.02 6.91 -20.54
C ARG A 462 7.56 6.69 -20.95
N ALA A 463 6.61 7.51 -20.47
CA ALA A 463 5.21 7.42 -20.84
C ALA A 463 5.00 7.59 -22.35
N GLN A 464 5.64 8.60 -22.96
CA GLN A 464 5.61 8.84 -24.41
C GLN A 464 6.06 7.62 -25.21
N ASN A 465 7.14 6.97 -24.77
CA ASN A 465 7.78 5.86 -25.47
C ASN A 465 7.18 4.49 -25.13
N SER A 466 6.28 4.42 -24.14
CA SER A 466 5.61 3.17 -23.76
C SER A 466 4.71 2.66 -24.90
N ARG A 467 4.56 1.35 -24.94
CA ARG A 467 3.57 0.73 -25.83
C ARG A 467 2.18 1.32 -25.58
N LYS A 468 1.42 1.45 -26.62
CA LYS A 468 0.05 1.95 -26.61
C LYS A 468 -0.92 0.80 -26.72
N VAL A 469 -2.05 0.91 -26.04
CA VAL A 469 -3.18 0.01 -26.31
C VAL A 469 -3.73 0.35 -27.70
N VAL A 470 -3.95 -0.66 -28.54
CA VAL A 470 -4.43 -0.48 -29.91
C VAL A 470 -5.94 -0.66 -29.95
N TYR A 471 -6.64 0.37 -30.38
CA TYR A 471 -8.10 0.38 -30.61
C TYR A 471 -8.47 1.43 -31.66
N ASP A 472 -9.74 1.50 -32.05
CA ASP A 472 -10.22 2.54 -32.97
C ASP A 472 -10.26 3.91 -32.26
N PRO A 473 -9.42 4.88 -32.67
CA PRO A 473 -9.34 6.17 -31.99
C PRO A 473 -10.60 7.03 -32.17
N THR A 474 -11.45 6.72 -33.14
CA THR A 474 -12.74 7.43 -33.32
C THR A 474 -13.73 7.12 -32.21
N ILE A 475 -13.51 6.02 -31.51
CA ILE A 475 -14.38 5.56 -30.42
C ILE A 475 -13.96 6.16 -29.09
N SER A 476 -12.66 6.23 -28.80
CA SER A 476 -12.20 6.47 -27.41
C SER A 476 -10.97 7.40 -27.29
N GLY A 477 -10.66 8.16 -28.32
CA GLY A 477 -9.55 9.13 -28.32
C GLY A 477 -8.20 8.52 -28.73
N THR A 478 -7.19 9.35 -28.86
CA THR A 478 -5.87 8.99 -29.39
C THR A 478 -4.78 9.09 -28.30
N PRO A 479 -4.07 8.00 -27.97
CA PRO A 479 -2.95 8.04 -27.03
C PRO A 479 -1.82 8.96 -27.53
N ASN A 480 -1.57 10.06 -26.82
CA ASN A 480 -0.56 11.05 -27.15
C ASN A 480 -0.03 11.74 -25.87
N THR A 481 1.23 11.46 -25.53
CA THR A 481 1.93 12.06 -24.39
C THR A 481 3.26 12.62 -24.86
N ALA A 482 3.65 13.79 -24.35
CA ALA A 482 4.95 14.39 -24.61
C ALA A 482 5.56 14.99 -23.33
N PRO A 483 6.89 15.04 -23.23
CA PRO A 483 7.57 15.80 -22.18
C PRO A 483 7.31 17.30 -22.34
N TYR A 484 7.45 18.04 -21.24
CA TYR A 484 7.43 19.49 -21.29
C TYR A 484 8.63 20.01 -22.11
N THR A 485 8.39 20.96 -22.99
CA THR A 485 9.44 21.56 -23.85
C THR A 485 9.95 22.91 -23.32
N VAL A 486 9.20 23.53 -22.41
CA VAL A 486 9.54 24.81 -21.79
C VAL A 486 9.80 24.56 -20.30
N ALA A 487 10.95 25.04 -19.82
CA ALA A 487 11.30 24.95 -18.42
C ALA A 487 10.30 25.74 -17.54
N PHE A 488 10.06 25.26 -16.33
CA PHE A 488 9.18 25.93 -15.38
C PHE A 488 9.77 27.29 -14.96
N ALA A 489 9.01 28.37 -15.15
CA ALA A 489 9.43 29.71 -14.78
C ALA A 489 9.28 29.97 -13.28
N THR A 490 8.34 29.29 -12.64
CA THR A 490 8.01 29.47 -11.20
C THR A 490 7.89 28.16 -10.46
N GLN A 491 8.10 28.23 -9.15
CA GLN A 491 7.87 27.09 -8.25
C GLN A 491 6.39 26.63 -8.29
N ALA A 492 5.44 27.55 -8.48
CA ALA A 492 4.02 27.23 -8.57
C ALA A 492 3.70 26.38 -9.81
N GLU A 493 4.27 26.72 -10.96
CA GLU A 493 4.15 25.92 -12.19
C GLU A 493 4.75 24.53 -12.01
N ALA A 494 5.96 24.45 -11.44
CA ALA A 494 6.64 23.19 -11.18
C ALA A 494 5.85 22.30 -10.20
N ARG A 495 5.27 22.89 -9.13
CA ARG A 495 4.38 22.16 -8.19
C ARG A 495 3.14 21.61 -8.91
N THR A 496 2.51 22.41 -9.78
CA THR A 496 1.36 21.94 -10.57
C THR A 496 1.74 20.76 -11.46
N ALA A 497 2.87 20.85 -12.14
CA ALA A 497 3.36 19.80 -13.02
C ALA A 497 3.67 18.49 -12.26
N VAL A 498 4.42 18.55 -11.15
CA VAL A 498 4.78 17.33 -10.38
C VAL A 498 3.56 16.70 -9.72
N ARG A 499 2.61 17.50 -9.21
CA ARG A 499 1.37 16.99 -8.59
C ARG A 499 0.49 16.25 -9.59
N LEU A 500 0.36 16.81 -10.80
CA LEU A 500 -0.36 16.15 -11.88
C LEU A 500 0.39 14.90 -12.36
N GLU A 501 1.71 14.97 -12.55
CA GLU A 501 2.50 13.83 -12.99
C GLU A 501 2.42 12.68 -12.00
N ARG A 502 2.41 12.95 -10.68
CA ARG A 502 2.15 11.93 -9.65
C ARG A 502 0.77 11.31 -9.79
N ALA A 503 -0.28 12.11 -10.07
CA ALA A 503 -1.63 11.59 -10.28
C ALA A 503 -1.73 10.67 -11.52
N LEU A 504 -1.07 11.04 -12.63
CA LEU A 504 -1.07 10.23 -13.85
C LEU A 504 -0.21 8.96 -13.73
N GLU A 505 0.93 9.06 -13.08
CA GLU A 505 1.88 7.95 -12.93
C GLU A 505 1.46 6.96 -11.85
N LEU A 506 1.08 7.47 -10.67
CA LEU A 506 0.78 6.69 -9.48
C LEU A 506 -0.72 6.51 -9.22
N GLY A 507 -1.57 7.01 -10.13
CA GLY A 507 -3.01 6.87 -10.00
C GLY A 507 -3.44 5.42 -9.82
N MET A 508 -4.40 5.18 -8.97
CA MET A 508 -4.87 3.84 -8.56
C MET A 508 -3.83 3.01 -7.75
N GLU A 509 -2.81 3.67 -7.14
CA GLU A 509 -1.84 3.03 -6.25
C GLU A 509 -1.98 3.51 -4.78
N GLY A 510 -3.10 4.13 -4.44
CA GLY A 510 -3.50 4.43 -3.06
C GLY A 510 -2.71 5.55 -2.36
N TRP A 511 -2.13 6.50 -3.09
CA TRP A 511 -1.35 7.60 -2.49
C TRP A 511 -2.03 8.96 -2.54
N ARG A 512 -3.04 9.16 -3.39
CA ARG A 512 -3.60 10.47 -3.72
C ARG A 512 -4.06 11.28 -2.51
N PHE A 513 -4.86 10.70 -1.60
CA PHE A 513 -5.35 11.41 -0.42
C PHE A 513 -4.21 11.96 0.44
N PHE A 514 -3.23 11.13 0.73
CA PHE A 514 -2.09 11.51 1.56
C PHE A 514 -1.24 12.61 0.89
N ASP A 515 -1.10 12.58 -0.42
CA ASP A 515 -0.45 13.64 -1.19
C ASP A 515 -1.24 14.95 -1.11
N LEU A 516 -2.57 14.92 -1.26
CA LEU A 516 -3.43 16.11 -1.15
C LEU A 516 -3.34 16.75 0.24
N VAL A 517 -3.35 15.94 1.30
CA VAL A 517 -3.24 16.41 2.68
C VAL A 517 -1.88 17.06 2.95
N ARG A 518 -0.76 16.38 2.64
CA ARG A 518 0.58 16.93 2.90
C ARG A 518 0.90 18.18 2.07
N TRP A 519 0.28 18.34 0.89
CA TRP A 519 0.36 19.55 0.09
C TRP A 519 -0.55 20.69 0.57
N GLY A 520 -1.47 20.42 1.51
CA GLY A 520 -2.41 21.39 2.05
C GLY A 520 -3.50 21.81 1.04
N ILE A 521 -3.84 20.94 0.08
CA ILE A 521 -4.85 21.22 -0.97
C ILE A 521 -6.03 20.25 -0.93
N ALA A 522 -6.12 19.37 0.07
CA ALA A 522 -7.17 18.36 0.15
C ALA A 522 -8.57 18.96 0.09
N SER A 523 -8.83 20.04 0.84
CA SER A 523 -10.15 20.70 0.83
C SER A 523 -10.52 21.24 -0.56
N THR A 524 -9.59 21.84 -1.27
CA THR A 524 -9.82 22.38 -2.63
C THR A 524 -10.10 21.26 -3.63
N GLU A 525 -9.23 20.25 -3.67
CA GLU A 525 -9.30 19.17 -4.64
C GLU A 525 -10.49 18.24 -4.42
N LEU A 526 -10.75 17.84 -3.17
CA LEU A 526 -11.86 16.94 -2.86
C LEU A 526 -13.22 17.62 -3.01
N ASN A 527 -13.35 18.91 -2.68
CA ASN A 527 -14.60 19.62 -2.97
C ASN A 527 -14.81 19.83 -4.46
N ALA A 528 -13.74 20.03 -5.26
CA ALA A 528 -13.85 20.05 -6.72
C ALA A 528 -14.30 18.67 -7.25
N TYR A 529 -13.73 17.58 -6.75
CA TYR A 529 -14.16 16.22 -7.05
C TYR A 529 -15.65 16.02 -6.71
N TYR A 530 -16.09 16.36 -5.50
CA TYR A 530 -17.49 16.22 -5.10
C TYR A 530 -18.45 17.08 -5.94
N ASN A 531 -18.04 18.31 -6.28
CA ASN A 531 -18.85 19.17 -7.13
C ASN A 531 -19.01 18.59 -8.54
N TYR A 532 -18.01 17.91 -9.04
CA TYR A 532 -18.00 17.31 -10.38
C TYR A 532 -18.77 15.96 -10.39
N GLU A 533 -18.49 15.06 -9.45
CA GLU A 533 -19.01 13.69 -9.45
C GLU A 533 -20.45 13.56 -8.91
N SER A 534 -20.81 14.31 -7.85
CA SER A 534 -22.13 14.15 -7.22
C SER A 534 -23.32 14.35 -8.16
N PRO A 535 -23.28 15.25 -9.17
CA PRO A 535 -24.37 15.41 -10.13
C PRO A 535 -24.54 14.23 -11.09
N MET A 536 -23.49 13.44 -11.33
CA MET A 536 -23.50 12.35 -12.32
C MET A 536 -24.67 11.39 -12.08
N ALA A 537 -25.29 10.91 -13.18
CA ALA A 537 -26.49 10.07 -13.12
C ALA A 537 -26.25 8.76 -12.34
N TYR A 538 -25.07 8.17 -12.47
CA TYR A 538 -24.70 6.93 -11.78
C TYR A 538 -24.39 7.12 -10.29
N GLN A 539 -24.05 8.33 -9.85
CA GLN A 539 -23.63 8.58 -8.49
C GLN A 539 -24.80 8.53 -7.50
N VAL A 540 -24.81 7.49 -6.66
CA VAL A 540 -25.76 7.35 -5.54
C VAL A 540 -25.07 7.56 -4.19
N ILE A 541 -23.82 7.16 -4.07
CA ILE A 541 -23.03 7.23 -2.82
C ILE A 541 -22.74 8.69 -2.43
N LEU A 542 -22.48 9.56 -3.42
CA LEU A 542 -22.20 10.98 -3.17
C LEU A 542 -23.46 11.85 -3.11
N LYS A 543 -24.64 11.26 -2.93
CA LYS A 543 -25.91 11.97 -2.73
C LYS A 543 -26.46 11.72 -1.33
N PRO A 544 -26.73 12.76 -0.49
CA PRO A 544 -26.41 14.17 -0.76
C PRO A 544 -24.91 14.42 -0.88
N LYS A 545 -24.55 15.47 -1.63
CA LYS A 545 -23.15 15.83 -1.88
C LYS A 545 -22.39 16.06 -0.57
N PRO A 546 -21.23 15.39 -0.36
CA PRO A 546 -20.39 15.63 0.80
C PRO A 546 -19.65 16.97 0.72
N THR A 547 -19.06 17.38 1.84
CA THR A 547 -18.15 18.52 1.92
C THR A 547 -16.91 18.10 2.72
N PHE A 548 -15.73 18.35 2.18
CA PHE A 548 -14.46 18.09 2.86
C PHE A 548 -13.94 19.37 3.53
N THR A 549 -13.51 19.28 4.77
CA THR A 549 -13.00 20.41 5.55
C THR A 549 -11.64 20.08 6.17
N SER A 550 -10.56 20.73 5.71
CA SER A 550 -9.26 20.71 6.41
C SER A 550 -9.27 21.73 7.56
N PRO A 551 -8.58 21.46 8.68
CA PRO A 551 -7.80 20.24 8.98
C PRO A 551 -8.66 19.12 9.63
N ALA A 552 -9.96 19.32 9.84
CA ALA A 552 -10.80 18.40 10.62
C ALA A 552 -10.91 16.99 10.00
N MET A 553 -10.82 16.90 8.67
CA MET A 553 -10.93 15.64 7.91
C MET A 553 -9.63 15.17 7.28
N ASP A 554 -8.49 15.82 7.58
CA ASP A 554 -7.18 15.45 7.02
C ASP A 554 -6.70 14.07 7.49
N TYR A 555 -7.31 13.54 8.55
CA TYR A 555 -7.01 12.23 9.11
C TYR A 555 -8.29 11.46 9.42
N TYR A 556 -8.17 10.15 9.36
CA TYR A 556 -9.24 9.25 9.78
C TYR A 556 -9.30 9.15 11.31
N PRO A 557 -10.48 8.98 11.91
CA PRO A 557 -10.61 8.92 13.37
C PRO A 557 -9.88 7.72 13.95
N VAL A 558 -9.30 7.92 15.13
CA VAL A 558 -8.75 6.82 15.93
C VAL A 558 -9.88 5.85 16.29
N PRO A 559 -9.72 4.54 16.09
CA PRO A 559 -10.81 3.59 16.32
C PRO A 559 -11.25 3.55 17.77
N GLN A 560 -12.57 3.61 18.02
CA GLN A 560 -13.15 3.63 19.36
C GLN A 560 -12.73 2.42 20.18
N GLN A 561 -12.69 1.23 19.57
CA GLN A 561 -12.25 0.01 20.25
C GLN A 561 -10.84 0.15 20.83
N GLN A 562 -9.93 0.83 20.13
CA GLN A 562 -8.55 1.03 20.60
C GLN A 562 -8.48 2.06 21.73
N ILE A 563 -9.34 3.08 21.67
CA ILE A 563 -9.48 4.07 22.76
C ILE A 563 -9.96 3.36 24.03
N ASP A 564 -11.00 2.55 23.92
CA ASP A 564 -11.60 1.83 25.05
C ASP A 564 -10.61 0.82 25.66
N LEU A 565 -9.91 0.03 24.82
CA LEU A 565 -8.92 -0.96 25.27
C LEU A 565 -7.69 -0.31 25.91
N SER A 566 -7.40 0.95 25.60
CA SER A 566 -6.23 1.64 26.16
C SER A 566 -6.42 2.16 27.57
N HIS A 567 -7.60 2.01 28.19
CA HIS A 567 -7.92 2.55 29.50
C HIS A 567 -7.59 4.06 29.66
N GLY A 568 -7.73 4.82 28.56
CA GLY A 568 -7.57 6.27 28.54
C GLY A 568 -6.18 6.78 28.16
N PHE A 569 -5.23 5.92 27.79
CA PHE A 569 -3.94 6.33 27.25
C PHE A 569 -4.05 6.84 25.81
N ILE A 570 -4.89 6.22 24.99
CA ILE A 570 -5.21 6.68 23.63
C ILE A 570 -6.43 7.61 23.70
N LYS A 571 -6.33 8.76 23.04
CA LYS A 571 -7.39 9.77 22.97
C LYS A 571 -7.93 9.89 21.54
N PRO A 572 -9.16 10.38 21.38
CA PRO A 572 -9.75 10.69 20.07
C PRO A 572 -8.92 11.68 19.25
#